data_00124f186f1b51670b91119e486cd12f
#
_entry.id   00124f186f1b51670b91119e486cd12f
#
_cell.length_a   1.000
_cell.length_b   1.000
_cell.length_c   1.000
_cell.angle_alpha   90.00
_cell.angle_beta   90.00
_cell.angle_gamma   90.00
#
_symmetry.space_group_name_H-M   'P 1'
#
loop_
_entity.id
_entity.type
_entity.pdbx_description
1 polymer ?
#
loop_
_entity_poly.entity_id
_entity_poly.type
_entity_poly.pdbx_seq_one_letter_code
_entity_poly.pdbx_strand_id
1 'polypeptide(L)'
;MKRILFTALMCVFAVSAIAQDKKKDWAQFGRYEKANEEVLARDVRPDAVFMGNSITDGWARQDPEFFDSNNFVGRGIGGQTSSEMLVRFRRDVIDLNPKCVVILSGTNDIAQNNGYIKPEHTLGNIISMCELAKANGIKVVLCSVTPTSVFGWRREISPAPLIREMNVMLEAYAKENDIYYLNYHPALTDEKGGLPAKWSGDTCHPNLECYRTVMEPMVCEAIDKVLKTPKKKLHKAIPFK
;
A
#
# COMPACT_ATOMS: atom_id res chain seq x y z
N MET A 1 -12.88 -24.52 51.47
CA MET A 1 -13.49 -24.83 50.14
C MET A 1 -13.91 -23.60 49.33
N LYS A 2 -14.48 -22.54 49.92
CA LYS A 2 -14.92 -21.33 49.15
C LYS A 2 -13.76 -20.52 48.48
N ARG A 3 -12.55 -20.47 49.06
CA ARG A 3 -11.39 -19.73 48.48
C ARG A 3 -10.78 -20.39 47.26
N ILE A 4 -10.83 -21.72 47.13
CA ILE A 4 -10.27 -22.46 45.97
C ILE A 4 -11.17 -22.30 44.76
N LEU A 5 -12.51 -22.23 44.93
CA LEU A 5 -13.44 -22.00 43.86
C LEU A 5 -13.29 -20.60 43.22
N PHE A 6 -12.98 -19.58 44.02
CA PHE A 6 -12.83 -18.20 43.51
C PHE A 6 -11.55 -18.04 42.66
N THR A 7 -10.46 -18.72 43.07
CA THR A 7 -9.19 -18.68 42.31
C THR A 7 -9.30 -19.43 40.97
N ALA A 8 -10.01 -20.55 40.94
CA ALA A 8 -10.25 -21.30 39.71
C ALA A 8 -11.13 -20.52 38.72
N LEU A 9 -12.13 -19.77 39.19
CA LEU A 9 -13.00 -18.95 38.37
C LEU A 9 -12.26 -17.74 37.75
N MET A 10 -11.36 -17.08 38.49
CA MET A 10 -10.51 -16.01 37.96
C MET A 10 -9.54 -16.51 36.90
N CYS A 11 -8.95 -17.70 37.07
CA CYS A 11 -8.07 -18.29 36.04
C CYS A 11 -8.82 -18.63 34.75
N VAL A 12 -10.06 -19.08 34.81
CA VAL A 12 -10.87 -19.39 33.61
C VAL A 12 -11.22 -18.11 32.85
N PHE A 13 -11.55 -17.01 33.54
CA PHE A 13 -11.80 -15.71 32.86
C PHE A 13 -10.53 -15.11 32.25
N ALA A 14 -9.38 -15.21 32.89
CA ALA A 14 -8.12 -14.73 32.34
C ALA A 14 -7.69 -15.52 31.09
N VAL A 15 -7.87 -16.85 31.08
CA VAL A 15 -7.57 -17.69 29.92
C VAL A 15 -8.53 -17.39 28.74
N SER A 16 -9.79 -17.13 29.02
CA SER A 16 -10.76 -16.75 27.99
C SER A 16 -10.46 -15.38 27.36
N ALA A 17 -10.02 -14.40 28.15
CA ALA A 17 -9.60 -13.08 27.64
C ALA A 17 -8.35 -13.17 26.76
N ILE A 18 -7.37 -14.00 27.15
CA ILE A 18 -6.15 -14.23 26.36
C ILE A 18 -6.45 -15.01 25.06
N ALA A 19 -7.43 -15.94 25.10
CA ALA A 19 -7.85 -16.70 23.92
C ALA A 19 -8.62 -15.85 22.91
N GLN A 20 -9.32 -14.81 23.37
CA GLN A 20 -10.08 -13.89 22.51
C GLN A 20 -9.15 -12.93 21.74
N ASP A 21 -8.00 -12.56 22.33
CA ASP A 21 -6.99 -11.70 21.69
C ASP A 21 -6.18 -12.42 20.59
N LYS A 22 -6.10 -13.76 20.65
CA LYS A 22 -5.41 -14.58 19.64
C LYS A 22 -6.14 -14.70 18.29
N LYS A 23 -7.37 -14.22 18.18
CA LYS A 23 -8.19 -14.26 16.95
C LYS A 23 -8.22 -12.92 16.19
N LYS A 24 -7.43 -11.95 16.59
CA LYS A 24 -7.40 -10.65 15.91
C LYS A 24 -6.71 -10.79 14.54
N ASP A 25 -7.42 -10.45 13.48
CA ASP A 25 -6.89 -10.36 12.11
C ASP A 25 -5.99 -9.12 12.00
N TRP A 26 -4.74 -9.24 12.48
CA TRP A 26 -3.80 -8.12 12.57
C TRP A 26 -3.39 -7.55 11.20
N ALA A 27 -3.34 -8.37 10.16
CA ALA A 27 -3.05 -7.97 8.80
C ALA A 27 -4.29 -7.53 8.02
N GLN A 28 -5.48 -7.62 8.64
CA GLN A 28 -6.76 -7.23 8.09
C GLN A 28 -7.11 -7.97 6.78
N PHE A 29 -6.85 -9.28 6.71
CA PHE A 29 -7.21 -10.12 5.56
C PHE A 29 -8.72 -10.08 5.26
N GLY A 30 -9.56 -9.99 6.30
CA GLY A 30 -11.02 -9.90 6.15
C GLY A 30 -11.51 -8.57 5.55
N ARG A 31 -10.66 -7.52 5.51
CA ARG A 31 -11.05 -6.18 5.04
C ARG A 31 -11.61 -6.19 3.62
N TYR A 32 -11.01 -6.98 2.73
CA TYR A 32 -11.39 -7.06 1.32
C TYR A 32 -11.90 -8.43 0.89
N GLU A 33 -12.15 -9.37 1.81
CA GLU A 33 -12.54 -10.75 1.49
C GLU A 33 -13.74 -10.80 0.54
N LYS A 34 -14.86 -10.19 0.93
CA LYS A 34 -16.07 -10.13 0.09
C LYS A 34 -15.84 -9.37 -1.22
N ALA A 35 -15.16 -8.24 -1.17
CA ALA A 35 -14.85 -7.45 -2.37
C ALA A 35 -13.88 -8.17 -3.33
N ASN A 36 -13.01 -9.05 -2.80
CA ASN A 36 -12.18 -9.91 -3.64
C ASN A 36 -13.01 -10.99 -4.32
N GLU A 37 -13.97 -11.61 -3.63
CA GLU A 37 -14.91 -12.56 -4.23
C GLU A 37 -15.72 -11.92 -5.36
N GLU A 38 -16.21 -10.69 -5.16
CA GLU A 38 -16.94 -9.93 -6.18
C GLU A 38 -16.06 -9.64 -7.43
N VAL A 39 -14.77 -9.33 -7.23
CA VAL A 39 -13.83 -9.13 -8.36
C VAL A 39 -13.55 -10.43 -9.09
N LEU A 40 -13.37 -11.54 -8.35
CA LEU A 40 -13.11 -12.86 -8.94
C LEU A 40 -14.33 -13.42 -9.71
N ALA A 41 -15.54 -12.98 -9.36
CA ALA A 41 -16.76 -13.35 -10.08
C ALA A 41 -16.98 -12.58 -11.40
N ARG A 42 -16.12 -11.59 -11.71
CA ARG A 42 -16.22 -10.81 -12.97
C ARG A 42 -15.63 -11.58 -14.14
N ASP A 43 -16.23 -11.43 -15.32
CA ASP A 43 -15.70 -12.02 -16.58
C ASP A 43 -14.40 -11.37 -17.04
N VAL A 44 -14.14 -10.14 -16.59
CA VAL A 44 -12.99 -9.35 -16.99
C VAL A 44 -12.09 -9.06 -15.79
N ARG A 45 -10.81 -9.43 -15.91
CA ARG A 45 -9.80 -9.12 -14.87
C ARG A 45 -9.56 -7.61 -14.78
N PRO A 46 -9.19 -7.08 -13.59
CA PRO A 46 -8.88 -5.68 -13.40
C PRO A 46 -7.74 -5.20 -14.31
N ASP A 47 -7.85 -3.99 -14.83
CA ASP A 47 -6.75 -3.34 -15.55
C ASP A 47 -5.63 -2.95 -14.58
N ALA A 48 -5.99 -2.46 -13.39
CA ALA A 48 -5.04 -2.23 -12.31
C ALA A 48 -5.64 -2.50 -10.92
N VAL A 49 -4.78 -2.98 -10.00
CA VAL A 49 -5.05 -2.97 -8.57
C VAL A 49 -4.16 -1.92 -7.92
N PHE A 50 -4.75 -1.06 -7.09
CA PHE A 50 -4.05 -0.03 -6.34
C PHE A 50 -3.78 -0.56 -4.92
N MET A 51 -2.56 -0.99 -4.67
CA MET A 51 -2.10 -1.48 -3.37
C MET A 51 -1.51 -0.34 -2.56
N GLY A 52 -2.05 -0.08 -1.36
CA GLY A 52 -1.58 1.06 -0.57
C GLY A 52 -2.14 1.13 0.84
N ASN A 53 -1.96 2.29 1.43
CA ASN A 53 -2.38 2.64 2.79
C ASN A 53 -3.63 3.56 2.80
N SER A 54 -3.70 4.49 3.78
CA SER A 54 -4.82 5.45 3.91
C SER A 54 -5.00 6.37 2.70
N ILE A 55 -3.94 6.69 1.97
CA ILE A 55 -4.01 7.53 0.77
C ILE A 55 -4.78 6.78 -0.33
N THR A 56 -4.45 5.52 -0.56
CA THR A 56 -5.16 4.67 -1.52
C THR A 56 -6.59 4.33 -1.06
N ASP A 57 -6.80 4.06 0.23
CA ASP A 57 -8.13 3.83 0.82
C ASP A 57 -9.01 5.09 0.71
N GLY A 58 -8.44 6.25 1.01
CA GLY A 58 -9.10 7.56 0.87
C GLY A 58 -9.49 7.87 -0.57
N TRP A 59 -8.62 7.55 -1.52
CA TRP A 59 -8.87 7.74 -2.95
C TRP A 59 -10.07 6.92 -3.42
N ALA A 60 -10.05 5.61 -3.20
CA ALA A 60 -11.15 4.73 -3.61
C ALA A 60 -12.50 5.08 -2.95
N ARG A 61 -12.49 5.67 -1.75
CA ARG A 61 -13.71 6.13 -1.07
C ARG A 61 -14.21 7.49 -1.57
N GLN A 62 -13.30 8.40 -1.93
CA GLN A 62 -13.65 9.76 -2.35
C GLN A 62 -14.03 9.82 -3.85
N ASP A 63 -13.43 8.96 -4.67
CA ASP A 63 -13.73 8.89 -6.11
C ASP A 63 -13.93 7.44 -6.58
N PRO A 64 -15.01 6.76 -6.15
CA PRO A 64 -15.31 5.41 -6.61
C PRO A 64 -15.54 5.34 -8.12
N GLU A 65 -16.08 6.40 -8.72
CA GLU A 65 -16.33 6.48 -10.16
C GLU A 65 -15.03 6.37 -10.99
N PHE A 66 -13.94 6.96 -10.53
CA PHE A 66 -12.63 6.83 -11.15
C PHE A 66 -12.18 5.36 -11.21
N PHE A 67 -12.37 4.61 -10.13
CA PHE A 67 -12.01 3.20 -10.10
C PHE A 67 -12.92 2.34 -10.98
N ASP A 68 -14.21 2.54 -10.90
CA ASP A 68 -15.20 1.75 -11.63
C ASP A 68 -15.12 1.98 -13.14
N SER A 69 -15.00 3.25 -13.58
CA SER A 69 -14.94 3.62 -15.00
C SER A 69 -13.69 3.13 -15.71
N ASN A 70 -12.58 2.93 -14.95
CA ASN A 70 -11.31 2.48 -15.51
C ASN A 70 -11.04 0.97 -15.29
N ASN A 71 -12.00 0.21 -14.76
CA ASN A 71 -11.79 -1.16 -14.34
C ASN A 71 -10.60 -1.31 -13.36
N PHE A 72 -10.45 -0.35 -12.45
CA PHE A 72 -9.45 -0.36 -11.39
C PHE A 72 -10.04 -0.89 -10.08
N VAL A 73 -9.18 -1.37 -9.19
CA VAL A 73 -9.57 -1.94 -7.90
C VAL A 73 -8.71 -1.33 -6.80
N GLY A 74 -9.35 -0.61 -5.86
CA GLY A 74 -8.67 -0.05 -4.68
C GLY A 74 -8.46 -1.12 -3.59
N ARG A 75 -7.23 -1.25 -3.12
CA ARG A 75 -6.83 -2.16 -2.01
C ARG A 75 -5.95 -1.42 -1.01
N GLY A 76 -6.38 -0.19 -0.65
CA GLY A 76 -5.77 0.61 0.41
C GLY A 76 -6.34 0.26 1.78
N ILE A 77 -5.50 0.23 2.82
CA ILE A 77 -5.94 0.10 4.22
C ILE A 77 -5.25 1.15 5.07
N GLY A 78 -6.04 1.98 5.73
CA GLY A 78 -5.54 3.08 6.58
C GLY A 78 -4.58 2.59 7.66
N GLY A 79 -3.45 3.30 7.84
CA GLY A 79 -2.47 3.03 8.88
C GLY A 79 -1.48 1.90 8.59
N GLN A 80 -1.70 1.07 7.56
CA GLN A 80 -0.82 -0.07 7.27
C GLN A 80 0.56 0.35 6.79
N THR A 81 1.56 -0.39 7.28
CA THR A 81 2.96 -0.34 6.85
C THR A 81 3.22 -1.29 5.68
N SER A 82 4.40 -1.19 5.08
CA SER A 82 4.84 -2.09 4.00
C SER A 82 4.80 -3.57 4.39
N SER A 83 5.06 -3.89 5.66
CA SER A 83 5.03 -5.27 6.17
C SER A 83 3.64 -5.89 6.12
N GLU A 84 2.61 -5.15 6.54
CA GLU A 84 1.22 -5.60 6.48
C GLU A 84 0.73 -5.69 5.04
N MET A 85 1.10 -4.72 4.19
CA MET A 85 0.80 -4.74 2.77
C MET A 85 1.39 -5.98 2.08
N LEU A 86 2.66 -6.32 2.37
CA LEU A 86 3.33 -7.50 1.82
C LEU A 86 2.60 -8.81 2.19
N VAL A 87 2.19 -8.95 3.45
CA VAL A 87 1.51 -10.16 3.93
C VAL A 87 0.19 -10.41 3.20
N ARG A 88 -0.61 -9.36 2.93
CA ARG A 88 -1.90 -9.48 2.21
C ARG A 88 -1.77 -9.37 0.68
N PHE A 89 -0.59 -9.14 0.14
CA PHE A 89 -0.36 -8.87 -1.28
C PHE A 89 -0.86 -10.00 -2.19
N ARG A 90 -0.72 -11.25 -1.77
CA ARG A 90 -1.21 -12.40 -2.55
C ARG A 90 -2.72 -12.32 -2.74
N ARG A 91 -3.49 -12.18 -1.65
CA ARG A 91 -4.96 -12.20 -1.70
C ARG A 91 -5.54 -10.96 -2.38
N ASP A 92 -4.94 -9.80 -2.12
CA ASP A 92 -5.50 -8.52 -2.54
C ASP A 92 -4.98 -8.04 -3.91
N VAL A 93 -3.94 -8.72 -4.45
CA VAL A 93 -3.37 -8.37 -5.76
C VAL A 93 -3.22 -9.59 -6.64
N ILE A 94 -2.41 -10.58 -6.23
CA ILE A 94 -2.01 -11.70 -7.12
C ILE A 94 -3.22 -12.54 -7.51
N ASP A 95 -4.04 -12.93 -6.54
CA ASP A 95 -5.20 -13.79 -6.74
C ASP A 95 -6.28 -13.10 -7.61
N LEU A 96 -6.32 -11.76 -7.61
CA LEU A 96 -7.20 -10.97 -8.50
C LEU A 96 -6.70 -10.91 -9.95
N ASN A 97 -5.48 -11.35 -10.21
CA ASN A 97 -4.85 -11.43 -11.53
C ASN A 97 -4.99 -10.14 -12.37
N PRO A 98 -4.65 -8.94 -11.87
CA PRO A 98 -4.76 -7.71 -12.64
C PRO A 98 -3.71 -7.66 -13.77
N LYS A 99 -3.92 -6.79 -14.76
CA LYS A 99 -2.88 -6.52 -15.77
C LYS A 99 -1.70 -5.74 -15.18
N CYS A 100 -1.98 -4.86 -14.19
CA CYS A 100 -1.00 -4.00 -13.53
C CYS A 100 -1.30 -3.87 -12.03
N VAL A 101 -0.27 -3.61 -11.22
CA VAL A 101 -0.40 -3.14 -9.84
C VAL A 101 0.26 -1.79 -9.68
N VAL A 102 -0.43 -0.86 -9.02
CA VAL A 102 0.09 0.44 -8.57
C VAL A 102 0.41 0.31 -7.10
N ILE A 103 1.67 0.46 -6.71
CA ILE A 103 2.13 0.31 -5.32
C ILE A 103 2.49 1.67 -4.75
N LEU A 104 1.74 2.13 -3.72
CA LEU A 104 2.00 3.35 -2.97
C LEU A 104 2.18 2.99 -1.50
N SER A 105 3.43 2.97 -1.02
CA SER A 105 3.81 2.46 0.30
C SER A 105 4.97 3.25 0.90
N GLY A 106 5.13 3.21 2.24
CA GLY A 106 6.27 3.78 2.96
C GLY A 106 5.90 4.88 3.95
N THR A 107 4.80 5.61 3.76
CA THR A 107 4.37 6.71 4.65
C THR A 107 4.27 6.27 6.11
N ASN A 108 3.59 5.15 6.36
CA ASN A 108 3.34 4.64 7.71
C ASN A 108 4.56 3.92 8.31
N ASP A 109 5.47 3.43 7.49
CA ASP A 109 6.79 2.93 7.91
C ASP A 109 7.63 4.08 8.45
N ILE A 110 7.69 5.20 7.73
CA ILE A 110 8.38 6.43 8.16
C ILE A 110 7.73 6.99 9.43
N ALA A 111 6.38 6.94 9.52
CA ALA A 111 5.65 7.33 10.72
C ALA A 111 5.77 6.32 11.88
N GLN A 112 6.44 5.19 11.68
CA GLN A 112 6.65 4.13 12.69
C GLN A 112 5.34 3.62 13.31
N ASN A 113 4.28 3.44 12.51
CA ASN A 113 2.96 3.05 13.01
C ASN A 113 2.98 1.68 13.72
N ASN A 114 3.83 0.75 13.27
CA ASN A 114 4.06 -0.55 13.91
C ASN A 114 5.45 -0.64 14.58
N GLY A 115 5.96 0.49 15.08
CA GLY A 115 7.30 0.59 15.62
C GLY A 115 8.36 0.94 14.56
N TYR A 116 9.60 1.13 15.02
CA TYR A 116 10.70 1.51 14.14
C TYR A 116 11.08 0.37 13.19
N ILE A 117 11.20 0.71 11.92
CA ILE A 117 11.75 -0.15 10.86
C ILE A 117 12.83 0.63 10.11
N LYS A 118 13.95 -0.02 9.79
CA LYS A 118 15.00 0.62 8.97
C LYS A 118 14.49 0.87 7.55
N PRO A 119 14.89 1.99 6.91
CA PRO A 119 14.49 2.29 5.53
C PRO A 119 14.77 1.15 4.54
N GLU A 120 15.91 0.44 4.70
CA GLU A 120 16.28 -0.69 3.84
C GLU A 120 15.31 -1.87 3.97
N HIS A 121 14.71 -2.08 5.14
CA HIS A 121 13.71 -3.14 5.33
C HIS A 121 12.35 -2.73 4.76
N THR A 122 11.98 -1.44 4.86
CA THR A 122 10.80 -0.90 4.16
C THR A 122 10.96 -1.08 2.65
N LEU A 123 12.12 -0.71 2.10
CA LEU A 123 12.44 -0.96 0.70
C LEU A 123 12.38 -2.45 0.36
N GLY A 124 12.94 -3.33 1.18
CA GLY A 124 12.91 -4.79 1.00
C GLY A 124 11.49 -5.35 0.89
N ASN A 125 10.56 -4.87 1.72
CA ASN A 125 9.15 -5.25 1.62
C ASN A 125 8.53 -4.81 0.29
N ILE A 126 8.83 -3.58 -0.16
CA ILE A 126 8.34 -3.05 -1.44
C ILE A 126 8.95 -3.81 -2.62
N ILE A 127 10.24 -4.11 -2.58
CA ILE A 127 10.93 -4.98 -3.55
C ILE A 127 10.22 -6.32 -3.66
N SER A 128 9.94 -6.97 -2.53
CA SER A 128 9.25 -8.26 -2.50
C SER A 128 7.87 -8.20 -3.16
N MET A 129 7.10 -7.13 -2.95
CA MET A 129 5.81 -6.93 -3.64
C MET A 129 6.00 -6.77 -5.15
N CYS A 130 7.00 -6.02 -5.59
CA CYS A 130 7.33 -5.85 -7.02
C CYS A 130 7.75 -7.18 -7.67
N GLU A 131 8.61 -7.95 -7.01
CA GLU A 131 9.07 -9.26 -7.47
C GLU A 131 7.93 -10.27 -7.56
N LEU A 132 7.08 -10.34 -6.52
CA LEU A 132 5.88 -11.18 -6.53
C LEU A 132 4.94 -10.82 -7.69
N ALA A 133 4.71 -9.54 -7.95
CA ALA A 133 3.91 -9.09 -9.09
C ALA A 133 4.53 -9.55 -10.42
N LYS A 134 5.83 -9.29 -10.63
CA LYS A 134 6.55 -9.68 -11.86
C LYS A 134 6.56 -11.19 -12.07
N ALA A 135 6.77 -11.98 -11.00
CA ALA A 135 6.76 -13.45 -11.06
C ALA A 135 5.39 -14.01 -11.47
N ASN A 136 4.30 -13.28 -11.20
CA ASN A 136 2.93 -13.63 -11.60
C ASN A 136 2.48 -12.94 -12.90
N GLY A 137 3.41 -12.33 -13.64
CA GLY A 137 3.12 -11.68 -14.93
C GLY A 137 2.31 -10.39 -14.83
N ILE A 138 2.23 -9.80 -13.62
CA ILE A 138 1.57 -8.52 -13.36
C ILE A 138 2.60 -7.41 -13.56
N LYS A 139 2.25 -6.37 -14.33
CA LYS A 139 3.11 -5.20 -14.51
C LYS A 139 3.06 -4.31 -13.28
N VAL A 140 4.12 -3.54 -13.04
CA VAL A 140 4.25 -2.72 -11.83
C VAL A 140 4.40 -1.25 -12.19
N VAL A 141 3.61 -0.41 -11.52
CA VAL A 141 3.85 1.02 -11.35
C VAL A 141 4.23 1.23 -9.89
N LEU A 142 5.48 1.62 -9.64
CA LEU A 142 5.97 1.92 -8.31
C LEU A 142 5.88 3.44 -8.07
N CYS A 143 5.08 3.86 -7.09
CA CYS A 143 4.90 5.26 -6.77
C CYS A 143 5.96 5.74 -5.77
N SER A 144 6.33 7.02 -5.88
CA SER A 144 7.01 7.71 -4.79
C SER A 144 6.12 7.76 -3.55
N VAL A 145 6.70 7.79 -2.36
CA VAL A 145 6.00 8.23 -1.15
C VAL A 145 5.57 9.68 -1.35
N THR A 146 4.30 9.98 -1.09
CA THR A 146 3.74 11.33 -1.22
C THR A 146 4.34 12.28 -0.17
N PRO A 147 4.44 13.58 -0.48
CA PRO A 147 4.99 14.55 0.47
C PRO A 147 4.14 14.68 1.72
N THR A 148 4.81 14.84 2.87
CA THR A 148 4.19 15.08 4.17
C THR A 148 5.16 15.92 4.99
N SER A 149 4.72 17.07 5.52
CA SER A 149 5.57 17.93 6.34
C SER A 149 5.48 17.64 7.83
N VAL A 150 4.35 17.08 8.28
CA VAL A 150 4.13 16.70 9.68
C VAL A 150 3.15 15.52 9.75
N PHE A 151 3.44 14.54 10.59
CA PHE A 151 2.45 13.53 10.97
C PHE A 151 1.68 14.03 12.19
N GLY A 152 0.39 14.30 12.04
CA GLY A 152 -0.44 14.80 13.14
C GLY A 152 -0.47 13.88 14.36
N TRP A 153 -0.26 12.57 14.13
CA TRP A 153 -0.24 11.50 15.13
C TRP A 153 1.17 11.11 15.61
N ARG A 154 2.25 11.65 15.01
CA ARG A 154 3.66 11.37 15.31
C ARG A 154 4.51 12.63 15.13
N ARG A 155 4.19 13.66 15.90
CA ARG A 155 4.79 15.00 15.76
C ARG A 155 6.28 15.07 16.06
N GLU A 156 6.80 14.07 16.75
CA GLU A 156 8.23 13.91 17.03
C GLU A 156 9.08 13.50 15.82
N ILE A 157 8.43 13.04 14.75
CA ILE A 157 9.09 12.65 13.50
C ILE A 157 9.01 13.80 12.50
N SER A 158 10.14 14.16 11.90
CA SER A 158 10.21 15.08 10.77
C SER A 158 10.17 14.31 9.45
N PRO A 159 9.00 14.19 8.78
CA PRO A 159 8.85 13.24 7.67
C PRO A 159 9.53 13.66 6.38
N ALA A 160 9.55 14.94 6.03
CA ALA A 160 9.98 15.41 4.71
C ALA A 160 11.39 14.97 4.29
N PRO A 161 12.46 15.02 5.13
CA PRO A 161 13.76 14.50 4.76
C PRO A 161 13.75 12.97 4.59
N LEU A 162 13.06 12.23 5.45
CA LEU A 162 12.96 10.76 5.40
C LEU A 162 12.20 10.28 4.16
N ILE A 163 11.16 11.01 3.75
CA ILE A 163 10.43 10.75 2.51
C ILE A 163 11.34 10.94 1.30
N ARG A 164 12.15 12.01 1.26
CA ARG A 164 13.08 12.22 0.15
C ARG A 164 14.12 11.11 0.06
N GLU A 165 14.68 10.68 1.18
CA GLU A 165 15.62 9.56 1.24
C GLU A 165 14.97 8.26 0.72
N MET A 166 13.79 7.91 1.19
CA MET A 166 13.06 6.74 0.72
C MET A 166 12.77 6.83 -0.79
N ASN A 167 12.38 8.00 -1.30
CA ASN A 167 12.10 8.18 -2.73
C ASN A 167 13.33 8.00 -3.60
N VAL A 168 14.51 8.42 -3.14
CA VAL A 168 15.79 8.15 -3.84
C VAL A 168 16.03 6.63 -3.94
N MET A 169 15.79 5.88 -2.87
CA MET A 169 15.97 4.43 -2.85
C MET A 169 14.98 3.71 -3.78
N LEU A 170 13.69 4.14 -3.76
CA LEU A 170 12.64 3.59 -4.61
C LEU A 170 12.93 3.84 -6.10
N GLU A 171 13.35 5.06 -6.45
CA GLU A 171 13.66 5.42 -7.83
C GLU A 171 14.87 4.65 -8.36
N ALA A 172 15.93 4.51 -7.55
CA ALA A 172 17.10 3.71 -7.91
C ALA A 172 16.71 2.25 -8.18
N TYR A 173 15.95 1.62 -7.28
CA TYR A 173 15.47 0.26 -7.47
C TYR A 173 14.62 0.12 -8.73
N ALA A 174 13.68 1.04 -8.95
CA ALA A 174 12.79 1.00 -10.12
C ALA A 174 13.58 1.07 -11.43
N LYS A 175 14.57 1.97 -11.48
CA LYS A 175 15.46 2.15 -12.65
C LYS A 175 16.30 0.89 -12.94
N GLU A 176 16.87 0.29 -11.92
CA GLU A 176 17.70 -0.91 -12.05
C GLU A 176 16.90 -2.14 -12.50
N ASN A 177 15.59 -2.16 -12.22
CA ASN A 177 14.72 -3.32 -12.45
C ASN A 177 13.71 -3.14 -13.60
N ASP A 178 13.85 -2.08 -14.44
CA ASP A 178 12.91 -1.75 -15.53
C ASP A 178 11.45 -1.64 -15.03
N ILE A 179 11.23 -1.02 -13.86
CA ILE A 179 9.92 -0.74 -13.29
C ILE A 179 9.57 0.72 -13.56
N TYR A 180 8.33 1.00 -13.94
CA TYR A 180 7.88 2.37 -14.11
C TYR A 180 7.78 3.04 -12.73
N TYR A 181 8.60 4.08 -12.50
CA TYR A 181 8.56 4.90 -11.29
C TYR A 181 7.64 6.10 -11.52
N LEU A 182 6.53 6.15 -10.77
CA LEU A 182 5.59 7.26 -10.80
C LEU A 182 5.93 8.25 -9.69
N ASN A 183 6.63 9.31 -10.05
CA ASN A 183 7.07 10.32 -9.08
C ASN A 183 6.00 11.39 -8.86
N TYR A 184 5.13 11.19 -7.88
CA TYR A 184 4.15 12.18 -7.44
C TYR A 184 4.78 13.35 -6.67
N HIS A 185 5.94 13.12 -6.02
CA HIS A 185 6.49 14.03 -5.03
C HIS A 185 6.69 15.47 -5.56
N PRO A 186 7.31 15.72 -6.73
CA PRO A 186 7.50 17.07 -7.24
C PRO A 186 6.21 17.83 -7.55
N ALA A 187 5.18 17.11 -8.04
CA ALA A 187 3.89 17.70 -8.40
C ALA A 187 3.04 18.05 -7.18
N LEU A 188 3.28 17.38 -6.05
CA LEU A 188 2.46 17.48 -4.84
C LEU A 188 3.12 18.27 -3.69
N THR A 189 4.42 18.59 -3.78
CA THR A 189 5.19 19.16 -2.66
C THR A 189 5.05 20.67 -2.58
N ASP A 190 4.75 21.19 -1.39
CA ASP A 190 4.89 22.60 -1.07
C ASP A 190 6.30 22.95 -0.55
N GLU A 191 6.54 24.23 -0.23
CA GLU A 191 7.83 24.72 0.28
C GLU A 191 8.25 24.08 1.61
N LYS A 192 7.31 23.53 2.37
CA LYS A 192 7.55 22.86 3.66
C LYS A 192 7.77 21.35 3.53
N GLY A 193 7.65 20.82 2.32
CA GLY A 193 7.79 19.39 2.04
C GLY A 193 6.53 18.56 2.34
N GLY A 194 5.37 19.19 2.40
CA GLY A 194 4.08 18.54 2.57
C GLY A 194 3.12 18.79 1.42
N LEU A 195 1.92 18.25 1.50
CA LEU A 195 0.84 18.63 0.59
C LEU A 195 0.40 20.07 0.87
N PRO A 196 0.22 20.92 -0.17
CA PRO A 196 -0.33 22.25 -0.01
C PRO A 196 -1.71 22.27 0.65
N ALA A 197 -2.04 23.32 1.39
CA ALA A 197 -3.32 23.45 2.10
C ALA A 197 -4.55 23.34 1.19
N LYS A 198 -4.45 23.69 -0.09
CA LYS A 198 -5.54 23.50 -1.07
C LYS A 198 -5.84 22.03 -1.34
N TRP A 199 -4.89 21.13 -1.14
CA TRP A 199 -5.00 19.71 -1.43
C TRP A 199 -5.08 18.82 -0.20
N SER A 200 -4.81 19.35 1.00
CA SER A 200 -4.80 18.57 2.23
C SER A 200 -5.09 19.41 3.46
N GLY A 201 -5.91 18.90 4.35
CA GLY A 201 -6.16 19.54 5.66
C GLY A 201 -5.12 19.18 6.72
N ASP A 202 -4.27 18.18 6.48
CA ASP A 202 -3.30 17.65 7.44
C ASP A 202 -1.88 17.46 6.88
N THR A 203 -1.62 18.00 5.70
CA THR A 203 -0.34 17.92 4.95
C THR A 203 0.05 16.53 4.46
N CYS A 204 -0.78 15.50 4.69
CA CYS A 204 -0.49 14.09 4.40
C CYS A 204 -1.52 13.44 3.48
N HIS A 205 -2.82 13.66 3.75
CA HIS A 205 -3.90 12.98 3.04
C HIS A 205 -4.49 13.90 1.97
N PRO A 206 -4.44 13.48 0.68
CA PRO A 206 -5.04 14.24 -0.40
C PRO A 206 -6.56 14.34 -0.27
N ASN A 207 -7.12 15.48 -0.68
CA ASN A 207 -8.56 15.64 -0.89
C ASN A 207 -8.95 15.22 -2.32
N LEU A 208 -10.25 15.22 -2.60
CA LEU A 208 -10.80 14.83 -3.90
C LEU A 208 -10.24 15.67 -5.06
N GLU A 209 -10.04 16.97 -4.85
CA GLU A 209 -9.47 17.83 -5.88
C GLU A 209 -8.04 17.42 -6.25
N CYS A 210 -7.21 17.11 -5.23
CA CYS A 210 -5.86 16.64 -5.45
C CYS A 210 -5.82 15.30 -6.22
N TYR A 211 -6.69 14.34 -5.86
CA TYR A 211 -6.80 13.10 -6.61
C TYR A 211 -7.14 13.39 -8.08
N ARG A 212 -8.24 14.08 -8.35
CA ARG A 212 -8.74 14.32 -9.71
C ARG A 212 -7.82 15.17 -10.58
N THR A 213 -7.22 16.22 -10.01
CA THR A 213 -6.45 17.19 -10.81
C THR A 213 -4.97 16.83 -10.99
N VAL A 214 -4.42 15.99 -10.10
CA VAL A 214 -2.99 15.66 -10.13
C VAL A 214 -2.74 14.16 -10.20
N MET A 215 -3.27 13.38 -9.23
CA MET A 215 -2.87 11.98 -9.11
C MET A 215 -3.47 11.09 -10.19
N GLU A 216 -4.74 11.29 -10.56
CA GLU A 216 -5.44 10.51 -11.59
C GLU A 216 -4.82 10.67 -12.99
N PRO A 217 -4.60 11.88 -13.51
CA PRO A 217 -3.95 12.02 -14.81
C PRO A 217 -2.56 11.35 -14.86
N MET A 218 -1.77 11.50 -13.79
CA MET A 218 -0.43 10.93 -13.71
C MET A 218 -0.45 9.40 -13.67
N VAL A 219 -1.35 8.79 -12.88
CA VAL A 219 -1.41 7.33 -12.78
C VAL A 219 -2.02 6.69 -14.01
N CYS A 220 -3.00 7.31 -14.64
CA CYS A 220 -3.56 6.83 -15.92
C CYS A 220 -2.48 6.79 -17.01
N GLU A 221 -1.68 7.87 -17.13
CA GLU A 221 -0.56 7.90 -18.07
C GLU A 221 0.47 6.79 -17.77
N ALA A 222 0.78 6.56 -16.48
CA ALA A 222 1.71 5.52 -16.07
C ALA A 222 1.19 4.12 -16.39
N ILE A 223 -0.08 3.82 -16.08
CA ILE A 223 -0.71 2.54 -16.38
C ILE A 223 -0.73 2.31 -17.90
N ASP A 224 -1.14 3.30 -18.67
CA ASP A 224 -1.14 3.24 -20.12
C ASP A 224 0.23 2.90 -20.71
N LYS A 225 1.28 3.56 -20.23
CA LYS A 225 2.66 3.30 -20.66
C LYS A 225 3.09 1.87 -20.35
N VAL A 226 2.86 1.38 -19.13
CA VAL A 226 3.26 0.01 -18.77
C VAL A 226 2.42 -1.04 -19.50
N LEU A 227 1.14 -0.80 -19.74
CA LEU A 227 0.29 -1.75 -20.45
C LEU A 227 0.60 -1.84 -21.96
N LYS A 228 1.01 -0.75 -22.59
CA LYS A 228 1.46 -0.72 -24.00
C LYS A 228 2.85 -1.32 -24.19
N THR A 229 3.71 -1.36 -23.18
CA THR A 229 5.07 -1.92 -23.28
C THR A 229 5.00 -3.45 -23.41
N PRO A 230 5.60 -4.07 -24.45
CA PRO A 230 5.62 -5.51 -24.60
C PRO A 230 6.28 -6.21 -23.39
N LYS A 231 5.76 -7.38 -23.00
CA LYS A 231 6.40 -8.19 -21.95
C LYS A 231 7.79 -8.61 -22.44
N LYS A 232 8.88 -8.20 -21.75
CA LYS A 232 10.19 -8.83 -21.96
C LYS A 232 10.06 -10.32 -21.60
N LYS A 233 10.52 -11.24 -22.49
CA LYS A 233 10.58 -12.66 -22.14
C LYS A 233 11.45 -12.81 -20.90
N LEU A 234 10.88 -13.30 -19.81
CA LEU A 234 11.65 -13.70 -18.63
C LEU A 234 12.68 -14.76 -19.06
N HIS A 235 13.95 -14.47 -18.86
CA HIS A 235 14.96 -15.53 -18.92
C HIS A 235 14.54 -16.61 -17.93
N LYS A 236 14.48 -17.88 -18.39
CA LYS A 236 14.13 -19.03 -17.56
C LYS A 236 14.94 -18.96 -16.27
N ALA A 237 14.23 -19.07 -15.14
CA ALA A 237 14.86 -19.15 -13.84
C ALA A 237 15.95 -20.22 -13.89
N ILE A 238 17.15 -19.88 -13.43
CA ILE A 238 18.24 -20.86 -13.26
C ILE A 238 17.73 -21.82 -12.18
N PRO A 239 17.63 -23.14 -12.48
CA PRO A 239 17.21 -24.07 -11.45
C PRO A 239 18.25 -24.06 -10.32
N PHE A 240 17.80 -23.88 -9.10
CA PHE A 240 18.63 -24.09 -7.91
C PHE A 240 19.17 -25.52 -7.95
N LYS A 241 20.50 -25.67 -7.99
CA LYS A 241 21.20 -26.95 -7.76
C LYS A 241 21.37 -27.17 -6.27
#